data_4b47f479e81ef6b25436eb6e52661669
#
_entry.id   4b47f479e81ef6b25436eb6e52661669
#
_cell.length_a   1.000
_cell.length_b   1.000
_cell.length_c   1.000
_cell.angle_alpha   90.00
_cell.angle_beta   90.00
_cell.angle_gamma   90.00
#
_symmetry.space_group_name_H-M   'P 1'
#
loop_
_entity.id
_entity.type
_entity.pdbx_description
1 polymer ?
#
loop_
_entity_poly.entity_id
_entity_poly.type
_entity_poly.pdbx_seq_one_letter_code
_entity_poly.pdbx_strand_id
1 'polypeptide(L)'
;TIPERGTYYFTKPADVKNQPSLTAKTEFNFDPGMSVNYDRSLLADNHRWISYTSYSGTRRYVDLGAVAEAVAKPRGDIAIESHDNGDFSVVISNVSDQNGVLGVSVPIWSEKNGQDDIIWYNATRLNNGNYKVNVSLSDHKNERGLYNVHLYYVETNGKLVGVGGTTYTV
;
A
#
# COMPACT_ATOMS: atom_id res chain seq x y z
N THR A 1 -0.75 6.09 -18.32
CA THR A 1 -1.16 7.50 -18.11
C THR A 1 -1.73 8.00 -19.44
N ILE A 2 -2.90 8.62 -19.42
CA ILE A 2 -3.53 9.24 -20.60
C ILE A 2 -3.06 10.70 -20.65
N PRO A 3 -2.64 11.24 -21.84
CA PRO A 3 -2.31 12.64 -21.98
C PRO A 3 -3.48 13.56 -21.56
N GLU A 4 -3.19 14.80 -21.22
CA GLU A 4 -4.21 15.78 -20.84
C GLU A 4 -5.20 16.07 -21.97
N ARG A 5 -4.73 16.01 -23.21
CA ARG A 5 -5.51 16.21 -24.46
C ARG A 5 -5.05 15.26 -25.55
N GLY A 6 -5.92 14.94 -26.48
CA GLY A 6 -5.59 14.09 -27.62
C GLY A 6 -6.82 13.51 -28.30
N THR A 7 -6.61 12.43 -29.06
CA THR A 7 -7.68 11.62 -29.63
C THR A 7 -7.72 10.29 -28.90
N TYR A 8 -8.91 9.90 -28.44
CA TYR A 8 -9.11 8.59 -27.83
C TYR A 8 -9.87 7.68 -28.78
N TYR A 9 -9.38 6.47 -28.97
CA TYR A 9 -9.98 5.43 -29.80
C TYR A 9 -10.59 4.36 -28.89
N PHE A 10 -11.89 4.13 -29.00
CA PHE A 10 -12.62 3.21 -28.14
C PHE A 10 -12.45 1.76 -28.60
N THR A 11 -12.06 0.88 -27.70
CA THR A 11 -11.97 -0.57 -27.92
C THR A 11 -13.07 -1.35 -27.21
N LYS A 12 -13.82 -0.67 -26.36
CA LYS A 12 -14.99 -1.17 -25.62
C LYS A 12 -16.03 -0.04 -25.50
N PRO A 13 -17.31 -0.35 -25.23
CA PRO A 13 -18.31 0.68 -24.99
C PRO A 13 -17.90 1.60 -23.83
N ALA A 14 -18.19 2.90 -23.95
CA ALA A 14 -17.88 3.88 -22.94
C ALA A 14 -19.04 4.87 -22.75
N ASP A 15 -19.49 5.04 -21.51
CA ASP A 15 -20.59 5.92 -21.14
C ASP A 15 -20.19 7.39 -21.26
N VAL A 16 -21.08 8.18 -21.86
CA VAL A 16 -20.93 9.63 -21.96
C VAL A 16 -21.97 10.30 -21.07
N LYS A 17 -21.50 11.21 -20.23
CA LYS A 17 -22.29 11.90 -19.21
C LYS A 17 -22.05 13.40 -19.23
N ASN A 18 -22.89 14.17 -18.55
CA ASN A 18 -22.77 15.61 -18.40
C ASN A 18 -21.92 16.02 -17.17
N GLN A 19 -21.57 15.06 -16.33
CA GLN A 19 -20.72 15.25 -15.15
C GLN A 19 -19.79 14.02 -15.00
N PRO A 20 -18.58 14.19 -14.47
CA PRO A 20 -17.66 13.07 -14.23
C PRO A 20 -18.03 12.33 -12.93
N SER A 21 -19.20 11.71 -12.93
CA SER A 21 -19.72 10.94 -11.81
C SER A 21 -20.41 9.67 -12.26
N LEU A 22 -20.17 8.57 -11.54
CA LEU A 22 -20.81 7.27 -11.82
C LEU A 22 -22.32 7.31 -11.64
N THR A 23 -22.82 8.17 -10.76
CA THR A 23 -24.26 8.34 -10.49
C THR A 23 -24.95 9.27 -11.48
N ALA A 24 -24.19 10.03 -12.30
CA ALA A 24 -24.78 10.87 -13.34
C ALA A 24 -25.44 10.02 -14.44
N LYS A 25 -26.52 10.56 -15.04
CA LYS A 25 -27.20 9.90 -16.14
C LYS A 25 -26.28 9.70 -17.33
N THR A 26 -26.29 8.51 -17.93
CA THR A 26 -25.67 8.25 -19.23
C THR A 26 -26.52 8.86 -20.33
N GLU A 27 -25.96 9.76 -21.12
CA GLU A 27 -26.62 10.42 -22.22
C GLU A 27 -26.57 9.58 -23.50
N PHE A 28 -25.43 8.98 -23.78
CA PHE A 28 -25.19 8.02 -24.85
C PHE A 28 -23.89 7.28 -24.62
N ASN A 29 -23.51 6.40 -25.55
CA ASN A 29 -22.28 5.60 -25.47
C ASN A 29 -21.43 5.79 -26.73
N PHE A 30 -20.10 5.76 -26.57
CA PHE A 30 -19.21 5.44 -27.69
C PHE A 30 -19.08 3.93 -27.81
N ASP A 31 -19.17 3.44 -29.04
CA ASP A 31 -18.98 2.03 -29.35
C ASP A 31 -17.53 1.72 -29.74
N PRO A 32 -17.08 0.45 -29.67
CA PRO A 32 -15.78 0.05 -30.17
C PRO A 32 -15.59 0.48 -31.64
N GLY A 33 -14.40 1.04 -31.94
CA GLY A 33 -14.04 1.56 -33.26
C GLY A 33 -14.35 3.05 -33.44
N MET A 34 -15.13 3.67 -32.56
CA MET A 34 -15.31 5.12 -32.53
C MET A 34 -14.12 5.84 -31.94
N SER A 35 -14.03 7.16 -32.14
CA SER A 35 -13.04 8.02 -31.54
C SER A 35 -13.58 9.39 -31.18
N VAL A 36 -12.93 10.08 -30.25
CA VAL A 36 -13.27 11.46 -29.87
C VAL A 36 -11.99 12.25 -29.59
N ASN A 37 -11.97 13.49 -30.05
CA ASN A 37 -10.95 14.45 -29.63
C ASN A 37 -11.36 15.04 -28.29
N TYR A 38 -10.49 14.95 -27.29
CA TYR A 38 -10.70 15.47 -25.95
C TYR A 38 -9.66 16.53 -25.60
N ASP A 39 -10.03 17.47 -24.76
CA ASP A 39 -9.18 18.59 -24.34
C ASP A 39 -8.86 18.54 -22.83
N ARG A 40 -9.35 17.54 -22.12
CA ARG A 40 -9.12 17.37 -20.68
C ARG A 40 -9.17 15.91 -20.29
N SER A 41 -8.27 15.47 -19.40
CA SER A 41 -8.38 14.21 -18.69
C SER A 41 -8.38 14.45 -17.17
N LEU A 42 -9.16 13.67 -16.41
CA LEU A 42 -9.30 13.83 -14.97
C LEU A 42 -9.61 12.49 -14.29
N LEU A 43 -9.49 12.47 -12.97
CA LEU A 43 -9.93 11.39 -12.09
C LEU A 43 -11.13 11.85 -11.28
N ALA A 44 -12.20 11.06 -11.29
CA ALA A 44 -13.36 11.24 -10.43
C ALA A 44 -14.00 9.88 -10.15
N ASP A 45 -14.56 9.67 -8.95
CA ASP A 45 -15.19 8.43 -8.50
C ASP A 45 -14.30 7.18 -8.72
N ASN A 46 -12.96 7.30 -8.54
CA ASN A 46 -11.97 6.28 -8.82
C ASN A 46 -11.95 5.78 -10.28
N HIS A 47 -12.48 6.56 -11.21
CA HIS A 47 -12.46 6.31 -12.65
C HIS A 47 -11.60 7.35 -13.37
N ARG A 48 -11.04 6.95 -14.49
CA ARG A 48 -10.43 7.84 -15.47
C ARG A 48 -11.49 8.36 -16.40
N TRP A 49 -11.53 9.68 -16.58
CA TRP A 49 -12.44 10.37 -17.49
C TRP A 49 -11.64 11.17 -18.51
N ILE A 50 -12.17 11.25 -19.72
CA ILE A 50 -11.80 12.28 -20.68
C ILE A 50 -12.99 13.21 -20.89
N SER A 51 -12.72 14.44 -21.27
CA SER A 51 -13.77 15.44 -21.45
C SER A 51 -13.55 16.24 -22.73
N TYR A 52 -14.66 16.56 -23.37
CA TYR A 52 -14.69 17.31 -24.62
C TYR A 52 -15.92 18.20 -24.66
N THR A 53 -15.92 19.26 -25.51
CA THR A 53 -17.11 20.06 -25.82
C THR A 53 -17.76 19.51 -27.06
N SER A 54 -19.05 19.15 -26.96
CA SER A 54 -19.83 18.68 -28.11
C SER A 54 -20.09 19.80 -29.11
N TYR A 55 -20.57 19.48 -30.32
CA TYR A 55 -20.93 20.47 -31.32
C TYR A 55 -22.02 21.43 -30.84
N SER A 56 -22.87 21.03 -29.90
CA SER A 56 -23.89 21.90 -29.26
C SER A 56 -23.32 22.80 -28.17
N GLY A 57 -22.01 22.76 -27.89
CA GLY A 57 -21.36 23.54 -26.85
C GLY A 57 -21.47 22.95 -25.45
N THR A 58 -22.04 21.74 -25.30
CA THR A 58 -22.18 21.06 -24.01
C THR A 58 -20.89 20.33 -23.65
N ARG A 59 -20.38 20.53 -22.43
CA ARG A 59 -19.27 19.75 -21.89
C ARG A 59 -19.72 18.33 -21.61
N ARG A 60 -19.00 17.36 -22.15
CA ARG A 60 -19.22 15.93 -21.99
C ARG A 60 -18.05 15.25 -21.30
N TYR A 61 -18.36 14.20 -20.57
CA TYR A 61 -17.39 13.40 -19.85
C TYR A 61 -17.57 11.93 -20.23
N VAL A 62 -16.48 11.28 -20.59
CA VAL A 62 -16.49 9.87 -21.00
C VAL A 62 -15.79 9.04 -19.94
N ASP A 63 -16.48 8.06 -19.42
CA ASP A 63 -15.92 7.11 -18.47
C ASP A 63 -15.04 6.08 -19.18
N LEU A 64 -13.76 6.05 -18.88
CA LEU A 64 -12.79 5.10 -19.42
C LEU A 64 -12.60 3.88 -18.51
N GLY A 65 -13.30 3.83 -17.39
CA GLY A 65 -13.25 2.74 -16.42
C GLY A 65 -12.45 3.04 -15.17
N ALA A 66 -12.56 2.14 -14.21
CA ALA A 66 -11.88 2.24 -12.94
C ALA A 66 -10.35 2.32 -13.12
N VAL A 67 -9.72 3.25 -12.40
CA VAL A 67 -8.28 3.21 -12.20
C VAL A 67 -8.01 2.25 -11.06
N ALA A 68 -7.21 1.20 -11.34
CA ALA A 68 -6.61 0.46 -10.25
C ALA A 68 -5.73 1.45 -9.47
N GLU A 69 -6.12 1.78 -8.24
CA GLU A 69 -5.17 2.38 -7.31
C GLU A 69 -3.95 1.45 -7.31
N ALA A 70 -2.79 1.99 -7.60
CA ALA A 70 -1.56 1.27 -7.33
C ALA A 70 -1.52 1.10 -5.81
N VAL A 71 -1.90 -0.08 -5.33
CA VAL A 71 -1.87 -0.42 -3.91
C VAL A 71 -0.43 -0.23 -3.46
N ALA A 72 -0.16 0.87 -2.77
CA ALA A 72 1.14 1.11 -2.19
C ALA A 72 1.42 -0.02 -1.21
N LYS A 73 2.52 -0.75 -1.43
CA LYS A 73 2.92 -1.81 -0.50
C LYS A 73 3.19 -1.22 0.88
N PRO A 74 2.85 -1.93 1.96
CA PRO A 74 3.22 -1.50 3.30
C PRO A 74 4.73 -1.34 3.41
N ARG A 75 5.17 -0.33 4.16
CA ARG A 75 6.59 0.03 4.33
C ARG A 75 6.92 0.23 5.80
N GLY A 76 8.17 -0.04 6.14
CA GLY A 76 8.77 0.24 7.43
C GLY A 76 10.26 -0.04 7.39
N ASP A 77 11.02 0.69 8.17
CA ASP A 77 12.46 0.52 8.32
C ASP A 77 12.74 -0.18 9.64
N ILE A 78 13.66 -1.14 9.62
CA ILE A 78 14.07 -1.94 10.78
C ILE A 78 15.48 -1.51 11.18
N ALA A 79 15.64 -1.06 12.41
CA ALA A 79 16.94 -0.78 13.02
C ALA A 79 17.12 -1.63 14.28
N ILE A 80 18.35 -2.11 14.50
CA ILE A 80 18.71 -2.90 15.67
C ILE A 80 19.62 -2.09 16.57
N GLU A 81 19.27 -2.02 17.86
CA GLU A 81 20.09 -1.41 18.91
C GLU A 81 20.66 -2.52 19.79
N SER A 82 22.00 -2.67 19.83
CA SER A 82 22.67 -3.66 20.67
C SER A 82 22.76 -3.18 22.12
N HIS A 83 22.76 -4.12 23.06
CA HIS A 83 22.98 -3.90 24.48
C HIS A 83 24.17 -4.73 24.99
N ASP A 84 24.78 -4.32 26.09
CA ASP A 84 26.05 -4.85 26.59
C ASP A 84 26.06 -6.36 26.91
N ASN A 85 24.91 -6.91 27.27
CA ASN A 85 24.78 -8.34 27.65
C ASN A 85 24.38 -9.26 26.49
N GLY A 86 24.30 -8.71 25.26
CA GLY A 86 23.84 -9.42 24.06
C GLY A 86 22.32 -9.29 23.82
N ASP A 87 21.54 -8.78 24.76
CA ASP A 87 20.17 -8.36 24.49
C ASP A 87 20.17 -7.25 23.43
N PHE A 88 19.07 -7.07 22.75
CA PHE A 88 18.96 -6.04 21.71
C PHE A 88 17.53 -5.48 21.62
N SER A 89 17.40 -4.33 21.02
CA SER A 89 16.10 -3.75 20.70
C SER A 89 15.91 -3.65 19.21
N VAL A 90 14.68 -3.82 18.75
CA VAL A 90 14.29 -3.60 17.37
C VAL A 90 13.42 -2.33 17.32
N VAL A 91 13.84 -1.36 16.51
CA VAL A 91 13.10 -0.11 16.30
C VAL A 91 12.57 -0.08 14.88
N ILE A 92 11.26 0.10 14.76
CA ILE A 92 10.56 0.22 13.48
C ILE A 92 10.19 1.68 13.28
N SER A 93 10.65 2.26 12.19
CA SER A 93 10.39 3.65 11.80
C SER A 93 9.80 3.74 10.39
N ASN A 94 9.35 4.93 10.00
CA ASN A 94 8.75 5.19 8.68
C ASN A 94 7.61 4.22 8.35
N VAL A 95 6.80 3.90 9.36
CA VAL A 95 5.67 2.97 9.26
C VAL A 95 4.59 3.57 8.36
N SER A 96 4.24 2.88 7.29
CA SER A 96 3.22 3.31 6.34
C SER A 96 2.49 2.12 5.74
N ASP A 97 1.15 2.17 5.81
CA ASP A 97 0.25 1.23 5.15
C ASP A 97 -1.03 1.97 4.78
N GLN A 98 -1.45 1.89 3.51
CA GLN A 98 -2.67 2.57 3.04
C GLN A 98 -3.95 2.05 3.71
N ASN A 99 -3.96 0.80 4.19
CA ASN A 99 -5.08 0.21 4.93
C ASN A 99 -5.02 0.52 6.44
N GLY A 100 -4.07 1.38 6.85
CA GLY A 100 -3.83 1.73 8.23
C GLY A 100 -3.13 0.62 9.03
N VAL A 101 -2.47 1.01 10.11
CA VAL A 101 -1.72 0.11 10.99
C VAL A 101 -2.40 0.08 12.36
N LEU A 102 -3.06 -1.02 12.68
CA LEU A 102 -3.64 -1.28 14.01
C LEU A 102 -2.55 -1.72 15.00
N GLY A 103 -1.58 -2.50 14.52
CA GLY A 103 -0.50 -3.01 15.34
C GLY A 103 0.70 -3.44 14.50
N VAL A 104 1.85 -3.54 15.17
CA VAL A 104 3.12 -3.98 14.57
C VAL A 104 3.56 -5.25 15.28
N SER A 105 3.77 -6.32 14.51
CA SER A 105 4.18 -7.63 14.99
C SER A 105 5.56 -7.98 14.41
N VAL A 106 6.46 -8.41 15.28
CA VAL A 106 7.86 -8.66 14.91
C VAL A 106 8.24 -10.09 15.36
N PRO A 107 8.13 -11.09 14.46
CA PRO A 107 8.63 -12.42 14.77
C PRO A 107 10.16 -12.44 14.71
N ILE A 108 10.77 -12.99 15.76
CA ILE A 108 12.24 -13.06 15.94
C ILE A 108 12.60 -14.47 16.38
N TRP A 109 13.64 -15.01 15.80
CA TRP A 109 14.20 -16.33 16.16
C TRP A 109 15.68 -16.40 15.87
N SER A 110 16.41 -17.23 16.63
CA SER A 110 17.78 -17.58 16.32
C SER A 110 17.84 -18.55 15.13
N GLU A 111 18.87 -18.44 14.31
CA GLU A 111 19.07 -19.37 13.18
C GLU A 111 19.41 -20.79 13.64
N LYS A 112 19.86 -20.94 14.87
CA LYS A 112 20.21 -22.22 15.45
C LYS A 112 18.97 -23.09 15.67
N ASN A 113 18.97 -24.27 15.09
CA ASN A 113 17.86 -25.23 15.14
C ASN A 113 16.55 -24.70 14.47
N GLY A 114 16.63 -23.75 13.54
CA GLY A 114 15.48 -23.22 12.83
C GLY A 114 14.60 -22.32 13.70
N GLN A 115 13.29 -22.43 13.57
CA GLN A 115 12.34 -21.55 14.27
C GLN A 115 11.85 -22.13 15.63
N ASP A 116 12.69 -22.94 16.30
CA ASP A 116 12.27 -23.63 17.53
C ASP A 116 12.13 -22.70 18.75
N ASP A 117 12.67 -21.47 18.63
CA ASP A 117 12.60 -20.40 19.63
C ASP A 117 11.82 -19.15 19.15
N ILE A 118 11.08 -19.26 18.05
CA ILE A 118 10.38 -18.10 17.47
C ILE A 118 9.38 -17.46 18.46
N ILE A 119 9.50 -16.15 18.60
CA ILE A 119 8.54 -15.33 19.36
C ILE A 119 8.00 -14.24 18.44
N TRP A 120 6.68 -14.12 18.40
CA TRP A 120 5.96 -13.04 17.74
C TRP A 120 5.75 -11.88 18.71
N TYR A 121 6.67 -10.93 18.70
CA TYR A 121 6.59 -9.77 19.59
C TYR A 121 5.55 -8.78 19.09
N ASN A 122 4.72 -8.27 20.01
CA ASN A 122 3.90 -7.08 19.78
C ASN A 122 4.72 -5.85 20.08
N ALA A 123 5.07 -5.07 19.06
CA ALA A 123 5.86 -3.86 19.25
C ALA A 123 5.06 -2.76 19.96
N THR A 124 5.71 -2.04 20.86
CA THR A 124 5.12 -0.91 21.58
C THR A 124 5.30 0.36 20.76
N ARG A 125 4.22 1.11 20.56
CA ARG A 125 4.27 2.41 19.89
C ARG A 125 4.90 3.45 20.80
N LEU A 126 5.87 4.19 20.26
CA LEU A 126 6.55 5.29 20.94
C LEU A 126 5.85 6.63 20.64
N ASN A 127 6.14 7.67 21.43
CA ASN A 127 5.55 9.00 21.28
C ASN A 127 5.87 9.67 19.93
N ASN A 128 6.98 9.30 19.28
CA ASN A 128 7.39 9.80 17.98
C ASN A 128 6.74 9.05 16.79
N GLY A 129 5.86 8.06 17.07
CA GLY A 129 5.20 7.24 16.06
C GLY A 129 5.99 6.01 15.62
N ASN A 130 7.23 5.83 16.07
CA ASN A 130 7.99 4.59 15.88
C ASN A 130 7.45 3.48 16.78
N TYR A 131 7.91 2.26 16.53
CA TYR A 131 7.58 1.08 17.36
C TYR A 131 8.87 0.43 17.84
N LYS A 132 8.83 -0.17 19.02
CA LYS A 132 9.99 -0.81 19.65
C LYS A 132 9.64 -2.17 20.23
N VAL A 133 10.56 -3.12 20.06
CA VAL A 133 10.59 -4.41 20.74
C VAL A 133 11.89 -4.53 21.51
N ASN A 134 11.83 -4.94 22.76
CA ASN A 134 13.00 -5.32 23.54
C ASN A 134 13.13 -6.84 23.53
N VAL A 135 14.31 -7.34 23.13
CA VAL A 135 14.59 -8.76 22.99
C VAL A 135 15.64 -9.17 24.02
N SER A 136 15.27 -10.11 24.87
CA SER A 136 16.20 -10.72 25.84
C SER A 136 16.67 -12.06 25.32
N LEU A 137 17.97 -12.32 25.40
CA LEU A 137 18.53 -13.61 24.97
C LEU A 137 17.94 -14.78 25.76
N SER A 138 17.56 -14.54 27.03
CA SER A 138 16.93 -15.57 27.86
C SER A 138 15.61 -16.10 27.28
N ASP A 139 14.90 -15.28 26.52
CA ASP A 139 13.68 -15.69 25.82
C ASP A 139 13.97 -16.57 24.59
N HIS A 140 15.21 -16.53 24.11
CA HIS A 140 15.72 -17.30 22.98
C HIS A 140 16.78 -18.31 23.40
N LYS A 141 16.56 -19.04 24.52
CA LYS A 141 17.44 -20.10 25.03
C LYS A 141 18.88 -19.66 25.28
N ASN A 142 19.13 -18.37 25.48
CA ASN A 142 20.46 -17.75 25.55
C ASN A 142 21.35 -18.02 24.33
N GLU A 143 20.76 -18.26 23.18
CA GLU A 143 21.48 -18.54 21.95
C GLU A 143 22.15 -17.28 21.42
N ARG A 144 23.40 -17.43 20.97
CA ARG A 144 24.17 -16.40 20.29
C ARG A 144 24.38 -16.78 18.84
N GLY A 145 24.64 -15.80 18.00
CA GLY A 145 24.81 -15.98 16.57
C GLY A 145 23.78 -15.18 15.77
N LEU A 146 23.40 -15.68 14.62
CA LEU A 146 22.49 -15.01 13.70
C LEU A 146 21.04 -15.10 14.17
N TYR A 147 20.38 -13.96 14.21
CA TYR A 147 18.94 -13.82 14.45
C TYR A 147 18.23 -13.36 13.18
N ASN A 148 17.05 -13.89 12.93
CA ASN A 148 16.13 -13.43 11.91
C ASN A 148 15.09 -12.51 12.58
N VAL A 149 14.86 -11.34 11.99
CA VAL A 149 13.91 -10.33 12.46
C VAL A 149 12.98 -9.98 11.30
N HIS A 150 11.73 -10.38 11.39
CA HIS A 150 10.73 -10.05 10.38
C HIS A 150 9.76 -8.98 10.88
N LEU A 151 9.14 -8.27 9.96
CA LEU A 151 8.20 -7.19 10.22
C LEU A 151 6.87 -7.50 9.56
N TYR A 152 5.80 -7.44 10.36
CA TYR A 152 4.41 -7.57 9.92
C TYR A 152 3.57 -6.44 10.49
N TYR A 153 2.57 -5.99 9.73
CA TYR A 153 1.53 -5.12 10.24
C TYR A 153 0.20 -5.87 10.39
N VAL A 154 -0.52 -5.53 11.44
CA VAL A 154 -1.94 -5.83 11.56
C VAL A 154 -2.67 -4.60 11.01
N GLU A 155 -3.31 -4.74 9.85
CA GLU A 155 -4.09 -3.67 9.24
C GLU A 155 -5.36 -3.38 10.04
N THR A 156 -5.97 -2.21 9.84
CA THR A 156 -7.19 -1.81 10.56
C THR A 156 -8.38 -2.73 10.28
N ASN A 157 -8.37 -3.47 9.17
CA ASN A 157 -9.33 -4.52 8.85
C ASN A 157 -9.05 -5.87 9.56
N GLY A 158 -7.99 -5.95 10.37
CA GLY A 158 -7.56 -7.15 11.10
C GLY A 158 -6.65 -8.09 10.29
N LYS A 159 -6.32 -7.77 9.05
CA LYS A 159 -5.45 -8.60 8.21
C LYS A 159 -3.99 -8.45 8.64
N LEU A 160 -3.27 -9.58 8.71
CA LEU A 160 -1.83 -9.62 8.94
C LEU A 160 -1.09 -9.59 7.60
N VAL A 161 -0.19 -8.62 7.39
CA VAL A 161 0.57 -8.46 6.15
C VAL A 161 2.07 -8.41 6.42
N GLY A 162 2.86 -9.11 5.60
CA GLY A 162 4.31 -9.06 5.65
C GLY A 162 4.84 -7.76 5.04
N VAL A 163 5.81 -7.13 5.70
CA VAL A 163 6.39 -5.84 5.31
C VAL A 163 7.84 -5.97 4.90
N GLY A 164 8.65 -6.67 5.67
CA GLY A 164 10.07 -6.84 5.42
C GLY A 164 10.75 -7.72 6.45
N GLY A 165 12.07 -7.75 6.40
CA GLY A 165 12.88 -8.48 7.35
C GLY A 165 14.35 -8.10 7.25
N THR A 166 15.09 -8.42 8.30
CA THR A 166 16.54 -8.27 8.40
C THR A 166 17.13 -9.37 9.26
N THR A 167 18.45 -9.39 9.34
CA THR A 167 19.19 -10.27 10.24
C THR A 167 20.07 -9.45 11.17
N TYR A 168 20.39 -10.01 12.33
CA TYR A 168 21.26 -9.42 13.32
C TYR A 168 22.11 -10.51 13.97
N THR A 169 23.38 -10.24 14.21
CA THR A 169 24.31 -11.19 14.88
C THR A 169 24.64 -10.71 16.28
N VAL A 170 24.34 -11.55 17.27
CA VAL A 170 24.64 -11.34 18.70
C VAL A 170 25.99 -11.93 19.04
#